data_347c7caa6e36a95db1b849606357a761
#
_entry.id   347c7caa6e36a95db1b849606357a761
#
_cell.length_a   1.000
_cell.length_b   1.000
_cell.length_c   1.000
_cell.angle_alpha   90.00
_cell.angle_beta   90.00
_cell.angle_gamma   90.00
#
_symmetry.space_group_name_H-M   'P 1'
#
loop_
_entity.id
_entity.type
_entity.pdbx_description
1 polymer ?
#
loop_
_entity_poly.entity_id
_entity_poly.type
_entity_poly.pdbx_seq_one_letter_code
_entity_poly.pdbx_strand_id
1 'polypeptide(L)'
;ALSRSRLGGTIRGICEDLDYISGLGANCIYLNPIFAAGQYHKYDTIDYLHIDPCLGTDADFRQLVEECHARGMRVILDGVFNHCGAQFFAFRDVLEKQRESRYADWFYRLQFPVTYPEAGERPNYECFCYERLMPKLDTSNDEVRDYLCGVGEYWLREFDADGWRLDVADEPNDGFW
;
A
#
# COMPACT_ATOMS: atom_id res chain seq x y z
N ALA A 1 -7.99 19.16 -10.72
CA ALA A 1 -9.11 18.34 -11.18
C ALA A 1 -8.62 16.97 -11.72
N LEU A 2 -7.55 16.91 -12.54
CA LEU A 2 -7.01 15.65 -13.07
C LEU A 2 -6.42 14.74 -11.97
N SER A 3 -5.89 15.30 -10.89
CA SER A 3 -5.32 14.55 -9.77
C SER A 3 -6.30 13.66 -9.00
N ARG A 4 -7.60 13.79 -9.25
CA ARG A 4 -8.67 12.96 -8.65
C ARG A 4 -9.40 12.10 -9.68
N SER A 5 -8.96 12.13 -10.93
CA SER A 5 -9.60 11.41 -12.04
C SER A 5 -8.93 10.06 -12.24
N ARG A 6 -9.73 9.02 -12.39
CA ARG A 6 -9.28 7.70 -12.81
C ARG A 6 -9.23 7.66 -14.33
N LEU A 7 -8.07 7.37 -14.89
CA LEU A 7 -7.85 7.39 -16.35
C LEU A 7 -8.05 6.01 -17.01
N GLY A 8 -8.40 4.97 -16.20
CA GLY A 8 -8.87 3.70 -16.72
C GLY A 8 -7.80 2.64 -17.00
N GLY A 9 -6.55 2.82 -16.53
CA GLY A 9 -5.54 1.75 -16.58
C GLY A 9 -5.93 0.57 -15.68
N THR A 10 -5.73 -0.67 -16.16
CA THR A 10 -6.05 -1.90 -15.41
C THR A 10 -4.91 -2.92 -15.52
N ILE A 11 -4.87 -3.86 -14.59
CA ILE A 11 -3.92 -4.98 -14.60
C ILE A 11 -4.12 -5.82 -15.86
N ARG A 12 -5.36 -6.05 -16.28
CA ARG A 12 -5.67 -6.75 -17.54
C ARG A 12 -5.13 -6.02 -18.77
N GLY A 13 -5.22 -4.68 -18.79
CA GLY A 13 -4.64 -3.89 -19.87
C GLY A 13 -3.12 -4.05 -19.97
N ILE A 14 -2.42 -4.21 -18.83
CA ILE A 14 -0.99 -4.53 -18.85
C ILE A 14 -0.75 -5.91 -19.48
N CYS A 15 -1.55 -6.93 -19.13
CA CYS A 15 -1.44 -8.26 -19.70
C CYS A 15 -1.60 -8.24 -21.25
N GLU A 16 -2.55 -7.45 -21.74
CA GLU A 16 -2.79 -7.30 -23.19
C GLU A 16 -1.61 -6.66 -23.93
N ASP A 17 -0.81 -5.82 -23.26
CA ASP A 17 0.34 -5.12 -23.83
C ASP A 17 1.71 -5.76 -23.51
N LEU A 18 1.75 -6.93 -22.86
CA LEU A 18 3.01 -7.57 -22.40
C LEU A 18 3.99 -7.87 -23.53
N ASP A 19 3.50 -8.27 -24.71
CA ASP A 19 4.37 -8.53 -25.86
C ASP A 19 5.05 -7.25 -26.36
N TYR A 20 4.32 -6.13 -26.35
CA TYR A 20 4.90 -4.83 -26.65
C TYR A 20 5.94 -4.42 -25.62
N ILE A 21 5.63 -4.54 -24.31
CA ILE A 21 6.52 -4.17 -23.20
C ILE A 21 7.80 -5.01 -23.24
N SER A 22 7.68 -6.32 -23.42
CA SER A 22 8.81 -7.24 -23.58
C SER A 22 9.64 -6.90 -24.81
N GLY A 23 8.98 -6.55 -25.92
CA GLY A 23 9.63 -6.15 -27.16
C GLY A 23 10.47 -4.88 -27.05
N LEU A 24 10.23 -4.04 -26.06
CA LEU A 24 11.08 -2.88 -25.70
C LEU A 24 12.38 -3.28 -24.97
N GLY A 25 12.55 -4.56 -24.62
CA GLY A 25 13.68 -5.07 -23.85
C GLY A 25 13.49 -4.97 -22.33
N ALA A 26 12.28 -4.66 -21.85
CA ALA A 26 11.96 -4.69 -20.43
C ALA A 26 11.96 -6.14 -19.93
N ASN A 27 12.61 -6.38 -18.80
CA ASN A 27 12.67 -7.68 -18.12
C ASN A 27 12.07 -7.65 -16.72
N CYS A 28 11.50 -6.51 -16.31
CA CYS A 28 10.83 -6.32 -15.04
C CYS A 28 9.74 -5.28 -15.18
N ILE A 29 8.58 -5.54 -14.58
CA ILE A 29 7.51 -4.58 -14.39
C ILE A 29 7.52 -4.17 -12.92
N TYR A 30 7.69 -2.88 -12.66
CA TYR A 30 7.41 -2.29 -11.38
C TYR A 30 6.02 -1.64 -11.42
N LEU A 31 5.17 -2.03 -10.48
CA LEU A 31 3.84 -1.46 -10.33
C LEU A 31 3.84 -0.42 -9.20
N ASN A 32 3.40 0.80 -9.48
CA ASN A 32 2.97 1.74 -8.43
C ASN A 32 1.93 1.05 -7.54
N PRO A 33 1.60 1.60 -6.34
CA PRO A 33 0.68 0.92 -5.42
C PRO A 33 -0.61 0.46 -6.10
N ILE A 34 -0.94 -0.82 -5.92
CA ILE A 34 -2.11 -1.46 -6.55
C ILE A 34 -3.15 -1.92 -5.54
N PHE A 35 -2.88 -1.80 -4.23
CA PHE A 35 -3.79 -2.25 -3.19
C PHE A 35 -4.97 -1.31 -3.00
N ALA A 36 -6.05 -1.81 -2.40
CA ALA A 36 -7.24 -1.02 -2.13
C ALA A 36 -6.87 0.23 -1.31
N ALA A 37 -7.27 1.39 -1.79
CA ALA A 37 -6.88 2.68 -1.25
C ALA A 37 -7.96 3.75 -1.44
N GLY A 38 -7.88 4.83 -0.66
CA GLY A 38 -8.85 5.93 -0.71
C GLY A 38 -8.66 6.85 -1.91
N GLN A 39 -7.42 7.03 -2.38
CA GLN A 39 -7.07 7.96 -3.45
C GLN A 39 -6.59 7.26 -4.70
N TYR A 40 -6.55 8.00 -5.82
CA TYR A 40 -6.16 7.45 -7.12
C TYR A 40 -4.70 6.95 -7.16
N HIS A 41 -3.80 7.60 -6.40
CA HIS A 41 -2.37 7.25 -6.35
C HIS A 41 -2.08 6.03 -5.47
N LYS A 42 -3.02 5.64 -4.61
CA LYS A 42 -3.03 4.44 -3.76
C LYS A 42 -1.94 4.33 -2.69
N TYR A 43 -1.21 5.42 -2.42
CA TYR A 43 -0.28 5.46 -1.29
C TYR A 43 -0.98 5.52 0.08
N ASP A 44 -2.27 5.81 0.14
CA ASP A 44 -3.12 5.74 1.33
C ASP A 44 -3.81 4.37 1.42
N THR A 45 -3.04 3.30 1.55
CA THR A 45 -3.50 1.91 1.54
C THR A 45 -4.52 1.64 2.65
N ILE A 46 -5.67 1.10 2.29
CA ILE A 46 -6.76 0.72 3.20
C ILE A 46 -6.74 -0.78 3.50
N ASP A 47 -6.44 -1.58 2.49
CA ASP A 47 -6.35 -3.04 2.59
C ASP A 47 -5.13 -3.52 1.81
N TYR A 48 -4.18 -4.09 2.52
CA TYR A 48 -2.91 -4.58 1.97
C TYR A 48 -3.00 -5.95 1.31
N LEU A 49 -4.12 -6.65 1.46
CA LEU A 49 -4.27 -8.04 1.02
C LEU A 49 -5.16 -8.20 -0.22
N HIS A 50 -5.69 -7.10 -0.75
CA HIS A 50 -6.53 -7.11 -1.94
C HIS A 50 -6.16 -6.02 -2.93
N ILE A 51 -6.24 -6.37 -4.21
CA ILE A 51 -6.10 -5.42 -5.31
C ILE A 51 -7.25 -4.41 -5.28
N ASP A 52 -6.93 -3.14 -5.57
CA ASP A 52 -7.97 -2.12 -5.71
C ASP A 52 -8.94 -2.48 -6.85
N PRO A 53 -10.26 -2.55 -6.59
CA PRO A 53 -11.25 -2.95 -7.60
C PRO A 53 -11.24 -2.12 -8.89
N CYS A 54 -10.63 -0.91 -8.84
CA CYS A 54 -10.50 -0.07 -10.03
C CYS A 54 -9.39 -0.51 -10.98
N LEU A 55 -8.43 -1.31 -10.46
CA LEU A 55 -7.32 -1.84 -11.26
C LEU A 55 -7.58 -3.26 -11.73
N GLY A 56 -8.45 -4.00 -11.04
CA GLY A 56 -8.74 -5.38 -11.35
C GLY A 56 -9.01 -6.20 -10.10
N THR A 57 -8.76 -7.49 -10.18
CA THR A 57 -8.94 -8.47 -9.11
C THR A 57 -7.63 -9.15 -8.77
N ASP A 58 -7.60 -9.86 -7.63
CA ASP A 58 -6.46 -10.69 -7.24
C ASP A 58 -6.17 -11.77 -8.31
N ALA A 59 -7.20 -12.26 -9.00
CA ALA A 59 -7.05 -13.21 -10.11
C ALA A 59 -6.39 -12.55 -11.34
N ASP A 60 -6.71 -11.30 -11.66
CA ASP A 60 -6.06 -10.56 -12.74
C ASP A 60 -4.57 -10.33 -12.42
N PHE A 61 -4.23 -10.07 -11.15
CA PHE A 61 -2.84 -9.92 -10.74
C PHE A 61 -2.08 -11.25 -10.84
N ARG A 62 -2.67 -12.36 -10.40
CA ARG A 62 -2.08 -13.70 -10.58
C ARG A 62 -1.78 -13.98 -12.05
N GLN A 63 -2.74 -13.70 -12.93
CA GLN A 63 -2.54 -13.84 -14.37
C GLN A 63 -1.38 -12.97 -14.87
N LEU A 64 -1.28 -11.71 -14.42
CA LEU A 64 -0.17 -10.83 -14.81
C LEU A 64 1.18 -11.43 -14.43
N VAL A 65 1.34 -11.95 -13.22
CA VAL A 65 2.60 -12.56 -12.77
C VAL A 65 2.94 -13.79 -13.62
N GLU A 66 1.98 -14.70 -13.84
CA GLU A 66 2.15 -15.90 -14.66
C GLU A 66 2.57 -15.54 -16.11
N GLU A 67 1.93 -14.55 -16.70
CA GLU A 67 2.21 -14.08 -18.05
C GLU A 67 3.58 -13.38 -18.18
N CYS A 68 3.98 -12.63 -17.13
CA CYS A 68 5.31 -12.03 -17.04
C CYS A 68 6.38 -13.12 -16.95
N HIS A 69 6.22 -14.09 -16.06
CA HIS A 69 7.16 -15.20 -15.87
C HIS A 69 7.32 -16.05 -17.14
N ALA A 70 6.22 -16.29 -17.86
CA ALA A 70 6.26 -17.01 -19.15
C ALA A 70 7.13 -16.29 -20.20
N ARG A 71 7.32 -14.97 -20.05
CA ARG A 71 8.18 -14.14 -20.91
C ARG A 71 9.57 -13.87 -20.32
N GLY A 72 9.90 -14.48 -19.18
CA GLY A 72 11.15 -14.23 -18.45
C GLY A 72 11.22 -12.85 -17.79
N MET A 73 10.06 -12.21 -17.56
CA MET A 73 9.95 -10.91 -16.90
C MET A 73 9.63 -11.09 -15.40
N ARG A 74 10.07 -10.14 -14.60
CA ARG A 74 9.81 -10.05 -13.15
C ARG A 74 8.70 -9.05 -12.86
N VAL A 75 8.04 -9.22 -11.69
CA VAL A 75 7.03 -8.29 -11.20
C VAL A 75 7.40 -7.80 -9.80
N ILE A 76 7.56 -6.49 -9.64
CA ILE A 76 7.88 -5.83 -8.37
C ILE A 76 6.70 -4.97 -7.94
N LEU A 77 6.32 -5.09 -6.68
CA LEU A 77 5.25 -4.34 -6.03
C LEU A 77 5.78 -3.12 -5.28
N ASP A 78 4.92 -2.13 -5.06
CA ASP A 78 5.22 -0.98 -4.19
C ASP A 78 4.80 -1.28 -2.75
N GLY A 79 5.76 -1.32 -1.84
CA GLY A 79 5.57 -1.56 -0.42
C GLY A 79 5.44 -0.25 0.35
N VAL A 80 4.21 0.17 0.60
CA VAL A 80 3.89 1.36 1.40
C VAL A 80 3.78 0.96 2.87
N PHE A 81 4.91 0.85 3.56
CA PHE A 81 4.99 0.32 4.93
C PHE A 81 5.22 1.38 6.01
N ASN A 82 5.56 2.61 5.64
CA ASN A 82 5.73 3.71 6.58
C ASN A 82 4.40 4.24 7.15
N HIS A 83 3.35 4.21 6.35
CA HIS A 83 2.04 4.75 6.67
C HIS A 83 0.94 3.92 6.01
N CYS A 84 -0.28 4.10 6.45
CA CYS A 84 -1.46 3.50 5.84
C CYS A 84 -2.47 4.58 5.43
N GLY A 85 -3.60 4.18 4.91
CA GLY A 85 -4.72 5.09 4.68
C GLY A 85 -5.51 5.37 5.97
N ALA A 86 -6.12 6.54 6.08
CA ALA A 86 -6.95 6.89 7.25
C ALA A 86 -8.18 5.97 7.40
N GLN A 87 -8.56 5.23 6.35
CA GLN A 87 -9.63 4.24 6.41
C GLN A 87 -9.15 2.81 6.68
N PHE A 88 -7.84 2.62 6.89
CA PHE A 88 -7.28 1.36 7.34
C PHE A 88 -7.94 0.91 8.65
N PHE A 89 -8.24 -0.38 8.77
CA PHE A 89 -9.07 -0.89 9.87
C PHE A 89 -8.56 -0.50 11.27
N ALA A 90 -7.25 -0.54 11.47
CA ALA A 90 -6.64 -0.21 12.76
C ALA A 90 -6.78 1.28 13.10
N PHE A 91 -6.63 2.19 12.13
CA PHE A 91 -6.77 3.62 12.36
C PHE A 91 -8.23 4.01 12.60
N ARG A 92 -9.16 3.38 11.88
CA ARG A 92 -10.60 3.58 12.15
C ARG A 92 -10.98 3.15 13.57
N ASP A 93 -10.46 2.03 14.04
CA ASP A 93 -10.69 1.57 15.41
C ASP A 93 -10.13 2.57 16.43
N VAL A 94 -8.96 3.16 16.16
CA VAL A 94 -8.39 4.23 17.00
C VAL A 94 -9.28 5.48 17.01
N LEU A 95 -9.80 5.92 15.87
CA LEU A 95 -10.69 7.07 15.82
C LEU A 95 -11.99 6.83 16.60
N GLU A 96 -12.52 5.61 16.58
CA GLU A 96 -13.75 5.23 17.29
C GLU A 96 -13.53 5.04 18.78
N LYS A 97 -12.51 4.26 19.18
CA LYS A 97 -12.29 3.82 20.56
C LYS A 97 -11.26 4.64 21.31
N GLN A 98 -10.53 5.50 20.63
CA GLN A 98 -9.52 6.36 21.22
C GLN A 98 -8.46 5.54 21.99
N ARG A 99 -8.18 5.86 23.24
CA ARG A 99 -7.20 5.16 24.10
C ARG A 99 -7.54 3.70 24.37
N GLU A 100 -8.80 3.31 24.19
CA GLU A 100 -9.27 1.94 24.41
C GLU A 100 -9.08 1.04 23.19
N SER A 101 -8.65 1.61 22.07
CA SER A 101 -8.31 0.83 20.88
C SER A 101 -7.10 -0.08 21.14
N ARG A 102 -7.22 -1.36 20.82
CA ARG A 102 -6.06 -2.27 20.84
C ARG A 102 -4.97 -1.90 19.82
N TYR A 103 -5.30 -1.04 18.87
CA TYR A 103 -4.39 -0.59 17.82
C TYR A 103 -3.80 0.80 18.10
N ALA A 104 -4.00 1.37 19.29
CA ALA A 104 -3.47 2.69 19.62
C ALA A 104 -1.94 2.74 19.48
N ASP A 105 -1.24 1.68 19.88
CA ASP A 105 0.22 1.58 19.80
C ASP A 105 0.74 1.19 18.40
N TRP A 106 -0.15 0.99 17.42
CA TRP A 106 0.24 0.75 16.03
C TRP A 106 0.63 2.03 15.29
N PHE A 107 0.30 3.19 15.86
CA PHE A 107 0.52 4.48 15.22
C PHE A 107 1.53 5.32 15.99
N TYR A 108 2.41 5.95 15.24
CA TYR A 108 3.49 6.72 15.80
C TYR A 108 2.98 8.01 16.46
N ARG A 109 3.27 8.20 17.76
CA ARG A 109 3.03 9.42 18.56
C ARG A 109 1.60 9.98 18.48
N LEU A 110 0.59 9.15 18.71
CA LEU A 110 -0.79 9.63 18.81
C LEU A 110 -0.98 10.61 19.98
N GLN A 111 -1.76 11.66 19.73
CA GLN A 111 -2.21 12.60 20.73
C GLN A 111 -3.73 12.46 20.93
N PHE A 112 -4.14 12.08 22.14
CA PHE A 112 -5.55 11.85 22.42
C PHE A 112 -6.24 13.09 23.01
N PRO A 113 -7.49 13.39 22.61
CA PRO A 113 -8.28 12.60 21.66
C PRO A 113 -7.74 12.73 20.23
N VAL A 114 -7.62 11.60 19.52
CA VAL A 114 -7.28 11.61 18.09
C VAL A 114 -8.48 12.15 17.32
N THR A 115 -8.26 13.21 16.55
CA THR A 115 -9.32 13.83 15.74
C THR A 115 -8.94 13.80 14.27
N TYR A 116 -9.88 13.35 13.43
CA TYR A 116 -9.71 13.43 11.99
C TYR A 116 -10.05 14.86 11.51
N PRO A 117 -9.05 15.63 11.05
CA PRO A 117 -9.27 17.06 10.75
C PRO A 117 -10.02 17.27 9.44
N GLU A 118 -10.59 18.43 9.28
CA GLU A 118 -11.12 18.88 7.99
C GLU A 118 -10.01 19.09 6.95
N ALA A 119 -10.41 19.18 5.69
CA ALA A 119 -9.45 19.37 4.60
C ALA A 119 -8.70 20.71 4.76
N GLY A 120 -7.39 20.64 4.82
CA GLY A 120 -6.50 21.81 5.01
C GLY A 120 -6.12 22.09 6.46
N GLU A 121 -6.71 21.41 7.44
CA GLU A 121 -6.26 21.46 8.83
C GLU A 121 -5.15 20.45 9.09
N ARG A 122 -4.29 20.76 10.06
CA ARG A 122 -3.24 19.81 10.49
C ARG A 122 -3.85 18.73 11.38
N PRO A 123 -3.53 17.44 11.13
CA PRO A 123 -3.86 16.38 12.05
C PRO A 123 -3.12 16.53 13.38
N ASN A 124 -3.71 16.00 14.45
CA ASN A 124 -3.05 15.89 15.75
C ASN A 124 -2.39 14.51 15.95
N TYR A 125 -2.04 13.85 14.87
CA TYR A 125 -1.28 12.61 14.81
C TYR A 125 -0.19 12.72 13.75
N GLU A 126 0.87 11.94 13.90
CA GLU A 126 1.92 11.88 12.89
C GLU A 126 1.40 11.24 11.61
N CYS A 127 1.79 11.81 10.47
CA CYS A 127 1.38 11.35 9.16
C CYS A 127 2.44 11.71 8.12
N PHE A 128 2.46 10.98 7.01
CA PHE A 128 3.39 11.26 5.92
C PHE A 128 3.11 12.64 5.30
N CYS A 129 4.12 13.49 5.21
CA CYS A 129 4.05 14.85 4.63
C CYS A 129 2.90 15.71 5.20
N TYR A 130 2.52 15.53 6.45
CA TYR A 130 1.38 16.22 7.08
C TYR A 130 0.02 15.95 6.39
N GLU A 131 -0.05 14.88 5.58
CA GLU A 131 -1.28 14.51 4.89
C GLU A 131 -2.17 13.65 5.81
N ARG A 132 -3.29 14.24 6.27
CA ARG A 132 -4.25 13.59 7.19
C ARG A 132 -4.75 12.22 6.75
N LEU A 133 -4.68 11.94 5.44
CA LEU A 133 -5.11 10.67 4.87
C LEU A 133 -4.07 9.55 5.03
N MET A 134 -2.85 9.87 5.49
CA MET A 134 -1.73 8.93 5.56
C MET A 134 -1.12 8.86 6.97
N PRO A 135 -1.85 8.35 7.99
CA PRO A 135 -1.34 8.19 9.35
C PRO A 135 -0.11 7.28 9.39
N LYS A 136 0.91 7.71 10.14
CA LYS A 136 2.19 7.00 10.24
C LYS A 136 2.06 5.79 11.16
N LEU A 137 2.49 4.62 10.66
CA LEU A 137 2.60 3.39 11.43
C LEU A 137 3.85 3.43 12.32
N ASP A 138 3.78 2.82 13.49
CA ASP A 138 4.94 2.61 14.35
C ASP A 138 5.59 1.26 14.03
N THR A 139 6.54 1.28 13.11
CA THR A 139 7.28 0.08 12.69
C THR A 139 8.30 -0.40 13.75
N SER A 140 8.43 0.27 14.90
CA SER A 140 9.13 -0.27 16.06
C SER A 140 8.26 -1.21 16.90
N ASN A 141 6.95 -1.17 16.74
CA ASN A 141 5.99 -2.06 17.38
C ASN A 141 6.03 -3.45 16.73
N ASP A 142 6.16 -4.49 17.54
CA ASP A 142 6.31 -5.88 17.07
C ASP A 142 5.07 -6.37 16.29
N GLU A 143 3.85 -6.04 16.76
CA GLU A 143 2.62 -6.43 16.05
C GLU A 143 2.52 -5.77 14.68
N VAL A 144 2.94 -4.50 14.55
CA VAL A 144 2.98 -3.80 13.26
C VAL A 144 3.99 -4.45 12.33
N ARG A 145 5.18 -4.79 12.84
CA ARG A 145 6.20 -5.49 12.04
C ARG A 145 5.69 -6.84 11.56
N ASP A 146 5.12 -7.63 12.47
CA ASP A 146 4.58 -8.96 12.13
C ASP A 146 3.48 -8.86 11.07
N TYR A 147 2.58 -7.89 11.21
CA TYR A 147 1.53 -7.64 10.23
C TYR A 147 2.10 -7.28 8.86
N LEU A 148 3.00 -6.29 8.80
CA LEU A 148 3.57 -5.81 7.53
C LEU A 148 4.50 -6.85 6.88
N CYS A 149 5.29 -7.57 7.67
CA CYS A 149 6.08 -8.69 7.17
C CYS A 149 5.18 -9.80 6.60
N GLY A 150 4.07 -10.10 7.30
CA GLY A 150 3.06 -11.04 6.81
C GLY A 150 2.44 -10.60 5.48
N VAL A 151 2.18 -9.30 5.30
CA VAL A 151 1.76 -8.75 4.00
C VAL A 151 2.83 -8.99 2.94
N GLY A 152 4.09 -8.66 3.27
CA GLY A 152 5.22 -8.87 2.36
C GLY A 152 5.33 -10.32 1.90
N GLU A 153 5.28 -11.27 2.84
CA GLU A 153 5.33 -12.70 2.56
C GLU A 153 4.12 -13.19 1.75
N TYR A 154 2.93 -12.68 2.05
CA TYR A 154 1.68 -13.06 1.39
C TYR A 154 1.76 -12.90 -0.12
N TRP A 155 2.15 -11.72 -0.61
CA TRP A 155 2.23 -11.45 -2.05
C TRP A 155 3.34 -12.24 -2.75
N LEU A 156 4.45 -12.52 -2.05
CA LEU A 156 5.53 -13.34 -2.60
C LEU A 156 5.13 -14.83 -2.67
N ARG A 157 4.44 -15.35 -1.64
CA ARG A 157 4.11 -16.78 -1.58
C ARG A 157 2.85 -17.14 -2.34
N GLU A 158 1.80 -16.32 -2.22
CA GLU A 158 0.49 -16.63 -2.80
C GLU A 158 0.38 -16.22 -4.27
N PHE A 159 1.12 -15.20 -4.69
CA PHE A 159 1.04 -14.67 -6.05
C PHE A 159 2.35 -14.78 -6.83
N ASP A 160 3.42 -15.29 -6.21
CA ASP A 160 4.74 -15.43 -6.84
C ASP A 160 5.30 -14.09 -7.36
N ALA A 161 4.97 -12.98 -6.69
CA ALA A 161 5.60 -11.69 -6.97
C ALA A 161 7.11 -11.76 -6.68
N ASP A 162 7.93 -11.07 -7.46
CA ASP A 162 9.39 -11.23 -7.41
C ASP A 162 10.08 -10.32 -6.39
N GLY A 163 9.38 -9.33 -5.86
CA GLY A 163 9.96 -8.45 -4.86
C GLY A 163 9.18 -7.16 -4.64
N TRP A 164 9.81 -6.29 -3.86
CA TRP A 164 9.25 -5.03 -3.39
C TRP A 164 10.15 -3.85 -3.75
N ARG A 165 9.54 -2.76 -4.20
CA ARG A 165 10.09 -1.42 -4.09
C ARG A 165 9.58 -0.83 -2.79
N LEU A 166 10.48 -0.37 -1.94
CA LEU A 166 10.15 0.11 -0.60
C LEU A 166 9.94 1.62 -0.63
N ASP A 167 8.68 2.04 -0.45
CA ASP A 167 8.35 3.46 -0.39
C ASP A 167 8.82 4.08 0.91
N VAL A 168 9.42 5.28 0.83
CA VAL A 168 9.92 6.05 2.00
C VAL A 168 10.77 5.19 2.93
N ALA A 169 11.70 4.40 2.38
CA ALA A 169 12.48 3.39 3.09
C ALA A 169 13.37 3.93 4.22
N ASP A 170 13.58 5.23 4.25
CA ASP A 170 14.38 5.95 5.26
C ASP A 170 13.58 6.34 6.51
N GLU A 171 12.26 6.22 6.50
CA GLU A 171 11.42 6.61 7.64
C GLU A 171 11.00 5.46 8.58
N PRO A 172 10.77 4.21 8.12
CA PRO A 172 10.52 3.08 9.02
C PRO A 172 11.73 2.79 9.91
N ASN A 173 11.46 2.16 11.06
CA ASN A 173 12.51 1.77 12.01
C ASN A 173 13.50 0.79 11.38
N ASP A 174 14.81 0.96 11.66
CA ASP A 174 15.88 0.09 11.12
C ASP A 174 15.63 -1.40 11.43
N GLY A 175 15.08 -1.71 12.61
CA GLY A 175 14.74 -3.08 13.02
C GLY A 175 13.60 -3.72 12.22
N PHE A 176 12.83 -2.92 11.47
CA PHE A 176 11.80 -3.44 10.57
C PHE A 176 12.43 -4.05 9.31
N TRP A 177 13.49 -3.43 8.77
CA TRP A 177 14.20 -3.90 7.57
C TRP A 177 15.07 -5.13 7.85
#